data_0c8a52c91027a695293735ed7c5e3e74
#
_entry.id   0c8a52c91027a695293735ed7c5e3e74
#
_cell.length_a   1.000
_cell.length_b   1.000
_cell.length_c   1.000
_cell.angle_alpha   90.00
_cell.angle_beta   90.00
_cell.angle_gamma   90.00
#
_symmetry.space_group_name_H-M   'P 1'
#
loop_
_entity.id
_entity.type
_entity.pdbx_description
1 polymer ?
#
loop_
_entity_poly.entity_id
_entity_poly.type
_entity_poly.pdbx_seq_one_letter_code
_entity_poly.pdbx_strand_id
1 'polypeptide(L)'
;MYFQSLQPQQPLSIVEKQYETGMCEPLHSHVCHQLIIVKHGFIRVTTPTGQFAITQNRGIWLTKGTEHSLTILKNTQVLSAFVEPLTRADLPNRSQVVAISELLQALLGSAVGIDSHYQTNTREAWIVELILDELRCLTPLAEFEVPQPTLPEYQALLEKISERLSHPWALADIANLLNISERTVSRQFTQQTGLSFIEWLRRLRLQHSL
;
A
#
# COMPACT_ATOMS: atom_id res chain seq x y z
N MET A 1 -1.58 20.29 -6.75
CA MET A 1 -2.79 20.20 -7.61
C MET A 1 -3.46 18.89 -7.25
N TYR A 2 -4.54 18.95 -6.46
CA TYR A 2 -5.21 17.77 -5.92
C TYR A 2 -5.93 17.03 -7.03
N PHE A 3 -5.75 15.70 -7.09
CA PHE A 3 -6.53 14.83 -7.97
C PHE A 3 -7.99 14.74 -7.48
N GLN A 4 -8.72 15.83 -7.61
CA GLN A 4 -10.18 15.79 -7.59
C GLN A 4 -10.65 15.44 -8.99
N SER A 5 -11.47 14.41 -9.05
CA SER A 5 -12.27 13.99 -10.20
C SER A 5 -11.63 13.03 -11.20
N LEU A 6 -11.54 11.75 -10.82
CA LEU A 6 -12.03 10.78 -11.77
C LEU A 6 -13.53 11.03 -11.93
N GLN A 7 -13.95 11.39 -13.12
CA GLN A 7 -15.38 11.54 -13.40
C GLN A 7 -16.05 10.17 -13.27
N PRO A 8 -17.24 10.07 -12.65
CA PRO A 8 -17.90 8.79 -12.37
C PRO A 8 -18.30 7.97 -13.62
N GLN A 9 -17.90 8.37 -14.81
CA GLN A 9 -18.21 7.70 -16.08
C GLN A 9 -17.06 6.85 -16.63
N GLN A 10 -15.92 6.78 -15.94
CA GLN A 10 -14.74 6.04 -16.42
C GLN A 10 -14.46 4.83 -15.52
N PRO A 11 -14.44 3.61 -16.07
CA PRO A 11 -14.14 2.41 -15.30
C PRO A 11 -12.72 2.44 -14.73
N LEU A 12 -11.77 3.04 -15.46
CA LEU A 12 -10.35 3.05 -15.14
C LEU A 12 -9.67 4.32 -15.67
N SER A 13 -8.77 4.90 -14.86
CA SER A 13 -7.83 5.93 -15.31
C SER A 13 -6.44 5.61 -14.78
N ILE A 14 -5.40 5.79 -15.63
CA ILE A 14 -4.02 5.50 -15.26
C ILE A 14 -3.19 6.77 -15.36
N VAL A 15 -2.44 7.03 -14.28
CA VAL A 15 -1.53 8.17 -14.19
C VAL A 15 -0.13 7.66 -13.90
N GLU A 16 0.83 8.12 -14.68
CA GLU A 16 2.25 7.90 -14.44
C GLU A 16 2.88 9.15 -13.86
N LYS A 17 3.66 8.97 -12.77
CA LYS A 17 4.39 10.05 -12.13
C LYS A 17 5.81 9.65 -11.82
N GLN A 18 6.71 10.63 -11.92
CA GLN A 18 8.08 10.52 -11.43
C GLN A 18 8.25 11.36 -10.17
N TYR A 19 8.95 10.78 -9.18
CA TYR A 19 9.22 11.42 -7.91
C TYR A 19 10.70 11.33 -7.57
N GLU A 20 11.20 12.38 -6.97
CA GLU A 20 12.56 12.43 -6.41
C GLU A 20 12.57 11.96 -4.96
N THR A 21 13.71 11.44 -4.52
CA THR A 21 13.95 11.05 -3.14
C THR A 21 13.65 12.21 -2.18
N GLY A 22 12.93 11.91 -1.09
CA GLY A 22 12.53 12.89 -0.09
C GLY A 22 11.22 13.61 -0.37
N MET A 23 10.65 13.48 -1.57
CA MET A 23 9.29 13.97 -1.83
C MET A 23 8.26 13.20 -1.01
N CYS A 24 7.14 13.84 -0.71
CA CYS A 24 6.00 13.21 -0.07
C CYS A 24 4.69 13.71 -0.68
N GLU A 25 3.72 12.82 -0.76
CA GLU A 25 2.32 13.20 -0.93
C GLU A 25 1.65 13.20 0.45
N PRO A 26 1.03 14.33 0.87
CA PRO A 26 0.39 14.43 2.17
C PRO A 26 -0.81 13.48 2.28
N LEU A 27 -1.33 13.32 3.50
CA LEU A 27 -2.50 12.50 3.77
C LEU A 27 -3.70 12.95 2.92
N HIS A 28 -4.28 12.01 2.18
CA HIS A 28 -5.45 12.23 1.33
C HIS A 28 -6.20 10.91 1.10
N SER A 29 -7.35 10.97 0.45
CA SER A 29 -8.12 9.80 0.02
C SER A 29 -8.81 10.06 -1.31
N HIS A 30 -9.31 9.00 -1.94
CA HIS A 30 -10.02 9.06 -3.23
C HIS A 30 -11.43 8.48 -3.12
N VAL A 31 -12.34 8.96 -3.97
CA VAL A 31 -13.70 8.42 -4.11
C VAL A 31 -13.75 7.11 -4.92
N CYS A 32 -12.63 6.68 -5.47
CA CYS A 32 -12.44 5.45 -6.24
C CYS A 32 -11.43 4.52 -5.55
N HIS A 33 -11.31 3.28 -6.00
CA HIS A 33 -10.19 2.41 -5.64
C HIS A 33 -8.92 2.89 -6.32
N GLN A 34 -7.76 2.57 -5.74
CA GLN A 34 -6.46 2.88 -6.35
C GLN A 34 -5.52 1.69 -6.22
N LEU A 35 -4.89 1.31 -7.32
CA LEU A 35 -3.70 0.47 -7.31
C LEU A 35 -2.48 1.35 -7.54
N ILE A 36 -1.51 1.32 -6.63
CA ILE A 36 -0.22 1.98 -6.77
C ILE A 36 0.83 0.93 -7.02
N ILE A 37 1.55 1.02 -8.14
CA ILE A 37 2.71 0.18 -8.45
C ILE A 37 3.96 1.02 -8.69
N VAL A 38 5.11 0.42 -8.46
CA VAL A 38 6.43 1.03 -8.65
C VAL A 38 7.14 0.33 -9.80
N LYS A 39 7.46 1.06 -10.87
CA LYS A 39 8.27 0.54 -12.00
C LYS A 39 9.75 0.42 -11.62
N HIS A 40 10.26 1.41 -10.91
CA HIS A 40 11.58 1.41 -10.28
C HIS A 40 11.58 2.33 -9.07
N GLY A 41 12.52 2.13 -8.16
CA GLY A 41 12.62 2.93 -6.95
C GLY A 41 11.93 2.27 -5.75
N PHE A 42 11.56 3.09 -4.77
CA PHE A 42 11.00 2.63 -3.51
C PHE A 42 10.15 3.71 -2.85
N ILE A 43 8.93 3.36 -2.49
CA ILE A 43 8.01 4.23 -1.74
C ILE A 43 7.53 3.54 -0.47
N ARG A 44 7.18 4.35 0.52
CA ARG A 44 6.40 3.95 1.69
C ARG A 44 5.02 4.56 1.58
N VAL A 45 4.00 3.72 1.66
CA VAL A 45 2.60 4.15 1.78
C VAL A 45 2.17 3.97 3.21
N THR A 46 1.68 5.04 3.84
CA THR A 46 1.15 5.00 5.22
C THR A 46 -0.36 5.15 5.19
N THR A 47 -1.05 4.27 5.89
CA THR A 47 -2.51 4.29 6.07
C THR A 47 -2.84 4.19 7.56
N PRO A 48 -4.10 4.39 7.99
CA PRO A 48 -4.50 4.16 9.37
C PRO A 48 -4.26 2.72 9.89
N THR A 49 -4.19 1.74 8.98
CA THR A 49 -3.99 0.33 9.33
C THR A 49 -2.53 -0.11 9.34
N GLY A 50 -1.62 0.67 8.79
CA GLY A 50 -0.20 0.32 8.77
C GLY A 50 0.64 1.08 7.76
N GLN A 51 1.92 0.70 7.72
CA GLN A 51 2.89 1.19 6.74
C GLN A 51 3.23 0.05 5.78
N PHE A 52 3.39 0.39 4.51
CA PHE A 52 3.59 -0.57 3.43
C PHE A 52 4.77 -0.14 2.56
N ALA A 53 5.76 -1.02 2.44
CA ALA A 53 6.92 -0.81 1.56
C ALA A 53 6.62 -1.36 0.17
N ILE A 54 6.60 -0.49 -0.83
CA ILE A 54 6.30 -0.85 -2.22
C ILE A 54 7.55 -0.68 -3.07
N THR A 55 7.94 -1.79 -3.70
CA THR A 55 9.07 -1.89 -4.63
C THR A 55 8.59 -2.50 -5.95
N GLN A 56 9.52 -2.78 -6.87
CA GLN A 56 9.20 -3.49 -8.11
C GLN A 56 8.45 -4.81 -7.84
N ASN A 57 7.57 -5.20 -8.75
CA ASN A 57 6.74 -6.41 -8.70
C ASN A 57 5.75 -6.47 -7.52
N ARG A 58 5.59 -5.36 -6.79
CA ARG A 58 4.60 -5.20 -5.73
C ARG A 58 3.79 -3.94 -5.96
N GLY A 59 2.54 -4.02 -5.54
CA GLY A 59 1.66 -2.86 -5.50
C GLY A 59 0.91 -2.80 -4.19
N ILE A 60 0.23 -1.70 -3.97
CA ILE A 60 -0.77 -1.59 -2.91
C ILE A 60 -2.11 -1.29 -3.54
N TRP A 61 -3.08 -2.14 -3.24
CA TRP A 61 -4.48 -1.89 -3.53
C TRP A 61 -5.08 -1.12 -2.37
N LEU A 62 -5.65 0.03 -2.64
CA LEU A 62 -6.34 0.90 -1.69
C LEU A 62 -7.83 0.96 -2.07
N THR A 63 -8.71 0.59 -1.15
CA THR A 63 -10.15 0.73 -1.37
C THR A 63 -10.56 2.20 -1.29
N LYS A 64 -11.65 2.55 -1.96
CA LYS A 64 -12.18 3.92 -1.93
C LYS A 64 -12.29 4.45 -0.49
N GLY A 65 -11.96 5.72 -0.29
CA GLY A 65 -12.02 6.38 1.02
C GLY A 65 -10.86 6.03 1.96
N THR A 66 -9.95 5.12 1.59
CA THR A 66 -8.77 4.83 2.41
C THR A 66 -7.85 6.04 2.44
N GLU A 67 -7.70 6.65 3.62
CA GLU A 67 -6.71 7.71 3.83
C GLU A 67 -5.30 7.16 3.71
N HIS A 68 -4.45 7.86 2.96
CA HIS A 68 -3.07 7.43 2.77
C HIS A 68 -2.15 8.60 2.45
N SER A 69 -0.86 8.41 2.73
CA SER A 69 0.23 9.31 2.35
C SER A 69 1.37 8.52 1.73
N LEU A 70 2.16 9.15 0.87
CA LEU A 70 3.33 8.55 0.25
C LEU A 70 4.60 9.26 0.70
N THR A 71 5.62 8.49 1.05
CA THR A 71 6.98 8.97 1.28
C THR A 71 7.90 8.31 0.28
N ILE A 72 8.66 9.11 -0.46
CA ILE A 72 9.55 8.64 -1.52
C ILE A 72 10.94 8.40 -0.92
N LEU A 73 11.32 7.14 -0.82
CA LEU A 73 12.59 6.73 -0.19
C LEU A 73 13.74 6.62 -1.18
N LYS A 74 13.43 6.48 -2.46
CA LYS A 74 14.38 6.46 -3.57
C LYS A 74 13.69 7.02 -4.81
N ASN A 75 14.42 7.69 -5.72
CA ASN A 75 13.86 8.16 -7.00
C ASN A 75 12.99 7.07 -7.63
N THR A 76 11.75 7.41 -7.91
CA THR A 76 10.70 6.42 -8.18
C THR A 76 9.83 6.85 -9.35
N GLN A 77 9.51 5.89 -10.20
CA GLN A 77 8.46 6.00 -11.21
C GLN A 77 7.26 5.16 -10.76
N VAL A 78 6.13 5.83 -10.54
CA VAL A 78 4.89 5.24 -10.03
C VAL A 78 3.84 5.22 -11.14
N LEU A 79 3.12 4.11 -11.27
CA LEU A 79 1.84 4.03 -11.97
C LEU A 79 0.72 3.93 -10.93
N SER A 80 -0.24 4.82 -11.02
CA SER A 80 -1.48 4.79 -10.23
C SER A 80 -2.65 4.48 -11.14
N ALA A 81 -3.32 3.36 -10.89
CA ALA A 81 -4.58 3.00 -11.54
C ALA A 81 -5.74 3.34 -10.61
N PHE A 82 -6.60 4.25 -11.03
CA PHE A 82 -7.81 4.64 -10.33
C PHE A 82 -9.00 3.91 -10.95
N VAL A 83 -9.75 3.20 -10.13
CA VAL A 83 -10.81 2.28 -10.57
C VAL A 83 -12.14 2.69 -9.94
N GLU A 84 -13.15 2.91 -10.78
CA GLU A 84 -14.50 3.21 -10.32
C GLU A 84 -15.07 2.02 -9.53
N PRO A 85 -15.54 2.20 -8.29
CA PRO A 85 -15.96 1.10 -7.43
C PRO A 85 -17.11 0.24 -7.96
N LEU A 86 -17.96 0.81 -8.82
CA LEU A 86 -19.11 0.11 -9.39
C LEU A 86 -18.79 -0.60 -10.70
N THR A 87 -17.57 -0.49 -11.21
CA THR A 87 -17.17 -1.12 -12.48
C THR A 87 -17.27 -2.65 -12.42
N ARG A 88 -16.87 -3.23 -11.28
CA ARG A 88 -16.93 -4.68 -11.04
C ARG A 88 -17.23 -4.98 -9.57
N ALA A 89 -18.09 -5.97 -9.34
CA ALA A 89 -18.47 -6.39 -7.99
C ALA A 89 -17.43 -7.32 -7.32
N ASP A 90 -16.52 -7.89 -8.10
CA ASP A 90 -15.54 -8.90 -7.68
C ASP A 90 -14.12 -8.34 -7.44
N LEU A 91 -13.97 -7.01 -7.38
CA LEU A 91 -12.70 -6.37 -7.01
C LEU A 91 -12.38 -6.60 -5.51
N PRO A 92 -11.09 -6.59 -5.11
CA PRO A 92 -10.72 -6.75 -3.70
C PRO A 92 -11.39 -5.69 -2.82
N ASN A 93 -12.02 -6.13 -1.73
CA ASN A 93 -12.82 -5.28 -0.84
C ASN A 93 -12.04 -4.74 0.38
N ARG A 94 -10.72 -4.98 0.44
CA ARG A 94 -9.83 -4.47 1.49
C ARG A 94 -8.55 -3.91 0.89
N SER A 95 -7.98 -2.91 1.56
CA SER A 95 -6.67 -2.37 1.24
C SER A 95 -5.59 -3.36 1.66
N GLN A 96 -4.63 -3.67 0.76
CA GLN A 96 -3.62 -4.72 0.96
C GLN A 96 -2.45 -4.59 0.00
N VAL A 97 -1.28 -5.08 0.41
CA VAL A 97 -0.14 -5.26 -0.50
C VAL A 97 -0.40 -6.47 -1.39
N VAL A 98 -0.08 -6.33 -2.68
CA VAL A 98 -0.38 -7.35 -3.70
C VAL A 98 0.83 -7.63 -4.58
N ALA A 99 0.93 -8.86 -5.07
CA ALA A 99 1.85 -9.21 -6.15
C ALA A 99 1.34 -8.60 -7.47
N ILE A 100 2.27 -8.10 -8.29
CA ILE A 100 1.96 -7.57 -9.61
C ILE A 100 2.53 -8.52 -10.65
N SER A 101 1.65 -9.09 -11.49
CA SER A 101 2.05 -9.94 -12.61
C SER A 101 2.75 -9.09 -13.69
N GLU A 102 3.64 -9.72 -14.45
CA GLU A 102 4.26 -9.06 -15.62
C GLU A 102 3.21 -8.60 -16.63
N LEU A 103 2.13 -9.37 -16.77
CA LEU A 103 1.01 -9.01 -17.64
C LEU A 103 0.32 -7.73 -17.15
N LEU A 104 -0.05 -7.66 -15.87
CA LEU A 104 -0.69 -6.46 -15.30
C LEU A 104 0.21 -5.23 -15.43
N GLN A 105 1.52 -5.40 -15.17
CA GLN A 105 2.47 -4.29 -15.31
C GLN A 105 2.56 -3.78 -16.76
N ALA A 106 2.60 -4.68 -17.74
CA ALA A 106 2.62 -4.34 -19.16
C ALA A 106 1.31 -3.67 -19.62
N LEU A 107 0.17 -4.20 -19.16
CA LEU A 107 -1.15 -3.62 -19.46
C LEU A 107 -1.29 -2.21 -18.89
N LEU A 108 -0.92 -1.99 -17.61
CA LEU A 108 -0.95 -0.67 -16.99
C LEU A 108 -0.07 0.33 -17.72
N GLY A 109 1.15 -0.09 -18.14
CA GLY A 109 2.03 0.75 -18.94
C GLY A 109 1.43 1.10 -20.32
N SER A 110 0.75 0.15 -20.95
CA SER A 110 0.09 0.36 -22.27
C SER A 110 -1.17 1.21 -22.17
N ALA A 111 -1.77 1.31 -20.99
CA ALA A 111 -2.99 2.06 -20.77
C ALA A 111 -2.74 3.53 -20.35
N VAL A 112 -1.48 3.92 -20.15
CA VAL A 112 -1.14 5.33 -19.90
C VAL A 112 -1.54 6.15 -21.13
N GLY A 113 -2.41 7.16 -20.90
CA GLY A 113 -2.89 8.04 -21.95
C GLY A 113 -4.05 7.51 -22.79
N ILE A 114 -4.63 6.36 -22.46
CA ILE A 114 -5.91 5.96 -23.06
C ILE A 114 -6.97 7.00 -22.71
N ASP A 115 -7.65 7.51 -23.77
CA ASP A 115 -8.76 8.43 -23.60
C ASP A 115 -9.92 7.73 -22.86
N SER A 116 -10.54 8.44 -21.96
CA SER A 116 -11.71 7.96 -21.22
C SER A 116 -12.93 7.66 -22.11
N HIS A 117 -12.97 8.23 -23.30
CA HIS A 117 -14.05 8.05 -24.27
C HIS A 117 -13.70 6.99 -25.35
N TYR A 118 -12.85 6.00 -25.00
CA TYR A 118 -12.58 4.89 -25.92
C TYR A 118 -13.87 4.17 -26.31
N GLN A 119 -13.92 3.72 -27.58
CA GLN A 119 -15.08 3.01 -28.10
C GLN A 119 -15.05 1.52 -27.70
N THR A 120 -16.22 0.92 -27.53
CA THR A 120 -16.35 -0.52 -27.32
C THR A 120 -15.80 -1.31 -28.52
N ASN A 121 -15.26 -2.50 -28.29
CA ASN A 121 -14.63 -3.36 -29.29
C ASN A 121 -13.36 -2.77 -29.94
N THR A 122 -12.71 -1.83 -29.29
CA THR A 122 -11.38 -1.35 -29.68
C THR A 122 -10.28 -2.00 -28.84
N ARG A 123 -9.03 -1.83 -29.27
CA ARG A 123 -7.86 -2.30 -28.52
C ARG A 123 -7.81 -1.68 -27.12
N GLU A 124 -8.13 -0.41 -27.01
CA GLU A 124 -8.17 0.33 -25.74
C GLU A 124 -9.19 -0.28 -24.78
N ALA A 125 -10.40 -0.57 -25.27
CA ALA A 125 -11.44 -1.24 -24.48
C ALA A 125 -10.96 -2.61 -23.96
N TRP A 126 -10.32 -3.41 -24.81
CA TRP A 126 -9.81 -4.73 -24.41
C TRP A 126 -8.65 -4.65 -23.41
N ILE A 127 -7.78 -3.65 -23.53
CA ILE A 127 -6.73 -3.41 -22.54
C ILE A 127 -7.35 -3.09 -21.18
N VAL A 128 -8.35 -2.21 -21.14
CA VAL A 128 -9.06 -1.85 -19.89
C VAL A 128 -9.75 -3.08 -19.27
N GLU A 129 -10.46 -3.87 -20.08
CA GLU A 129 -11.12 -5.11 -19.60
C GLU A 129 -10.12 -6.12 -19.04
N LEU A 130 -8.97 -6.31 -19.69
CA LEU A 130 -7.92 -7.19 -19.19
C LEU A 130 -7.30 -6.66 -17.89
N ILE A 131 -7.11 -5.34 -17.76
CA ILE A 131 -6.66 -4.76 -16.48
C ILE A 131 -7.68 -5.06 -15.39
N LEU A 132 -8.96 -4.83 -15.63
CA LEU A 132 -10.02 -5.12 -14.65
C LEU A 132 -10.09 -6.61 -14.30
N ASP A 133 -9.81 -7.51 -15.23
CA ASP A 133 -9.71 -8.95 -14.98
C ASP A 133 -8.50 -9.30 -14.10
N GLU A 134 -7.33 -8.75 -14.38
CA GLU A 134 -6.13 -8.91 -13.55
C GLU A 134 -6.35 -8.35 -12.12
N LEU A 135 -7.04 -7.22 -11.99
CA LEU A 135 -7.30 -6.59 -10.69
C LEU A 135 -8.17 -7.46 -9.76
N ARG A 136 -9.13 -8.23 -10.29
CA ARG A 136 -9.92 -9.16 -9.46
C ARG A 136 -9.10 -10.36 -8.98
N CYS A 137 -8.02 -10.70 -9.69
CA CYS A 137 -7.13 -11.84 -9.41
C CYS A 137 -5.89 -11.45 -8.59
N LEU A 138 -5.82 -10.22 -8.07
CA LEU A 138 -4.67 -9.76 -7.27
C LEU A 138 -4.39 -10.70 -6.10
N THR A 139 -3.12 -11.13 -5.98
CA THR A 139 -2.68 -12.02 -4.91
C THR A 139 -2.13 -11.21 -3.73
N PRO A 140 -2.74 -11.30 -2.53
CA PRO A 140 -2.25 -10.61 -1.35
C PRO A 140 -0.88 -11.08 -0.89
N LEU A 141 -0.04 -10.16 -0.43
CA LEU A 141 1.30 -10.39 0.13
C LEU A 141 1.33 -9.96 1.61
N ALA A 142 0.65 -10.73 2.46
CA ALA A 142 0.47 -10.40 3.88
C ALA A 142 1.79 -10.23 4.66
N GLU A 143 2.88 -10.86 4.23
CA GLU A 143 4.21 -10.73 4.86
C GLU A 143 4.82 -9.33 4.72
N PHE A 144 4.33 -8.50 3.80
CA PHE A 144 4.76 -7.11 3.61
C PHE A 144 3.86 -6.09 4.31
N GLU A 145 2.85 -6.55 5.01
CA GLU A 145 2.01 -5.71 5.85
C GLU A 145 2.59 -5.62 7.25
N VAL A 146 2.80 -4.40 7.76
CA VAL A 146 3.21 -4.15 9.14
C VAL A 146 2.07 -3.41 9.84
N PRO A 147 1.13 -4.16 10.46
CA PRO A 147 -0.01 -3.57 11.14
C PRO A 147 0.46 -2.64 12.27
N GLN A 148 -0.19 -1.49 12.42
CA GLN A 148 0.11 -0.57 13.50
C GLN A 148 -0.83 -0.81 14.69
N PRO A 149 -0.30 -0.91 15.92
CA PRO A 149 -1.13 -0.93 17.10
C PRO A 149 -1.83 0.42 17.27
N THR A 150 -3.05 0.38 17.76
CA THR A 150 -3.90 1.56 17.94
C THR A 150 -3.74 2.23 19.32
N LEU A 151 -3.20 1.51 20.31
CA LEU A 151 -2.97 2.05 21.64
C LEU A 151 -1.82 3.07 21.64
N PRO A 152 -2.01 4.29 22.20
CA PRO A 152 -1.03 5.37 22.15
C PRO A 152 0.35 5.00 22.72
N GLU A 153 0.40 4.22 23.80
CA GLU A 153 1.64 3.75 24.41
C GLU A 153 2.46 2.87 23.47
N TYR A 154 1.79 2.07 22.64
CA TYR A 154 2.47 1.27 21.62
C TYR A 154 2.88 2.12 20.42
N GLN A 155 2.13 3.16 20.06
CA GLN A 155 2.52 4.08 18.98
C GLN A 155 3.82 4.81 19.31
N ALA A 156 3.94 5.38 20.51
CA ALA A 156 5.16 6.03 20.97
C ALA A 156 6.36 5.05 21.03
N LEU A 157 6.09 3.78 21.35
CA LEU A 157 7.09 2.73 21.33
C LEU A 157 7.58 2.41 19.92
N LEU A 158 6.69 2.38 18.93
CA LEU A 158 7.04 2.10 17.53
C LEU A 158 7.99 3.14 16.95
N GLU A 159 7.83 4.41 17.31
CA GLU A 159 8.75 5.47 16.90
C GLU A 159 10.17 5.14 17.39
N LYS A 160 10.34 4.80 18.67
CA LYS A 160 11.64 4.40 19.25
C LYS A 160 12.23 3.16 18.59
N ILE A 161 11.40 2.16 18.28
CA ILE A 161 11.86 0.94 17.60
C ILE A 161 12.31 1.29 16.18
N SER A 162 11.56 2.13 15.46
CA SER A 162 11.87 2.55 14.08
C SER A 162 13.18 3.33 13.99
N GLU A 163 13.52 4.13 15.01
CA GLU A 163 14.78 4.86 15.10
C GLU A 163 16.00 3.95 15.33
N ARG A 164 15.79 2.75 15.88
CA ARG A 164 16.85 1.83 16.29
C ARG A 164 16.57 0.39 15.85
N LEU A 165 16.29 0.19 14.56
CA LEU A 165 15.93 -1.13 14.02
C LEU A 165 17.04 -2.19 14.12
N SER A 166 18.30 -1.77 14.17
CA SER A 166 19.45 -2.66 14.37
C SER A 166 19.59 -3.18 15.82
N HIS A 167 18.93 -2.52 16.79
CA HIS A 167 18.93 -2.98 18.18
C HIS A 167 18.19 -4.33 18.28
N PRO A 168 18.71 -5.31 19.04
CA PRO A 168 18.09 -6.64 19.22
C PRO A 168 16.90 -6.58 20.19
N TRP A 169 15.86 -5.84 19.82
CA TRP A 169 14.65 -5.69 20.62
C TRP A 169 14.05 -7.03 21.04
N ALA A 170 13.78 -7.21 22.32
CA ALA A 170 13.11 -8.36 22.91
C ALA A 170 11.81 -7.95 23.62
N LEU A 171 10.94 -8.91 23.94
CA LEU A 171 9.72 -8.63 24.72
C LEU A 171 10.02 -8.00 26.07
N ALA A 172 11.12 -8.41 26.70
CA ALA A 172 11.59 -7.85 27.99
C ALA A 172 11.85 -6.33 27.90
N ASP A 173 12.43 -5.86 26.79
CA ASP A 173 12.69 -4.43 26.59
C ASP A 173 11.38 -3.64 26.53
N ILE A 174 10.41 -4.19 25.83
CA ILE A 174 9.08 -3.60 25.68
C ILE A 174 8.32 -3.60 27.01
N ALA A 175 8.39 -4.71 27.76
CA ALA A 175 7.79 -4.87 29.07
C ALA A 175 8.35 -3.82 30.07
N ASN A 176 9.66 -3.61 30.05
CA ASN A 176 10.32 -2.60 30.86
C ASN A 176 9.92 -1.17 30.46
N LEU A 177 9.88 -0.86 29.16
CA LEU A 177 9.50 0.47 28.67
C LEU A 177 8.04 0.83 28.99
N LEU A 178 7.15 -0.15 28.96
CA LEU A 178 5.73 0.03 29.27
C LEU A 178 5.37 -0.23 30.72
N ASN A 179 6.33 -0.67 31.54
CA ASN A 179 6.16 -1.03 32.95
C ASN A 179 5.05 -2.07 33.18
N ILE A 180 4.99 -3.09 32.33
CA ILE A 180 4.05 -4.22 32.40
C ILE A 180 4.79 -5.56 32.21
N SER A 181 4.12 -6.70 32.44
CA SER A 181 4.74 -8.01 32.25
C SER A 181 4.89 -8.37 30.76
N GLU A 182 5.91 -9.16 30.40
CA GLU A 182 6.08 -9.70 29.03
C GLU A 182 4.83 -10.44 28.53
N ARG A 183 4.14 -11.17 29.40
CA ARG A 183 2.88 -11.85 29.10
C ARG A 183 1.79 -10.84 28.69
N THR A 184 1.73 -9.70 29.38
CA THR A 184 0.78 -8.62 29.04
C THR A 184 1.13 -8.00 27.70
N VAL A 185 2.42 -7.68 27.46
CA VAL A 185 2.90 -7.18 26.16
C VAL A 185 2.51 -8.13 25.03
N SER A 186 2.88 -9.41 25.16
CA SER A 186 2.62 -10.42 24.13
C SER A 186 1.13 -10.50 23.78
N ARG A 187 0.26 -10.54 24.78
CA ARG A 187 -1.19 -10.62 24.59
C ARG A 187 -1.74 -9.36 23.93
N GLN A 188 -1.41 -8.18 24.46
CA GLN A 188 -1.91 -6.90 23.95
C GLN A 188 -1.40 -6.66 22.54
N PHE A 189 -0.11 -6.90 22.28
CA PHE A 189 0.50 -6.69 20.97
C PHE A 189 -0.15 -7.59 19.91
N THR A 190 -0.36 -8.88 20.22
CA THR A 190 -1.05 -9.80 19.30
C THR A 190 -2.50 -9.40 19.08
N GLN A 191 -3.19 -8.94 20.12
CA GLN A 191 -4.56 -8.46 19.99
C GLN A 191 -4.66 -7.20 19.09
N GLN A 192 -3.67 -6.32 19.17
CA GLN A 192 -3.64 -5.07 18.39
C GLN A 192 -3.22 -5.28 16.92
N THR A 193 -2.25 -6.15 16.68
CA THR A 193 -1.61 -6.28 15.36
C THR A 193 -1.91 -7.59 14.63
N GLY A 194 -2.47 -8.58 15.33
CA GLY A 194 -2.62 -9.95 14.82
C GLY A 194 -1.31 -10.73 14.73
N LEU A 195 -0.17 -10.14 15.12
CA LEU A 195 1.18 -10.72 15.00
C LEU A 195 1.85 -10.82 16.37
N SER A 196 2.77 -11.79 16.52
CA SER A 196 3.72 -11.72 17.64
C SER A 196 4.67 -10.52 17.45
N PHE A 197 5.20 -9.97 18.56
CA PHE A 197 6.16 -8.87 18.49
C PHE A 197 7.39 -9.19 17.63
N ILE A 198 7.92 -10.41 17.73
CA ILE A 198 9.07 -10.86 16.94
C ILE A 198 8.76 -10.90 15.45
N GLU A 199 7.62 -11.45 15.07
CA GLU A 199 7.19 -11.51 13.67
C GLU A 199 6.92 -10.10 13.11
N TRP A 200 6.28 -9.25 13.90
CA TRP A 200 6.06 -7.86 13.54
C TRP A 200 7.38 -7.10 13.34
N LEU A 201 8.34 -7.25 14.25
CA LEU A 201 9.66 -6.64 14.15
C LEU A 201 10.44 -7.15 12.93
N ARG A 202 10.32 -8.45 12.62
CA ARG A 202 10.91 -9.04 11.41
C ARG A 202 10.36 -8.37 10.15
N ARG A 203 9.04 -8.19 10.06
CA ARG A 203 8.39 -7.51 8.93
C ARG A 203 8.81 -6.04 8.83
N LEU A 204 8.86 -5.35 9.97
CA LEU A 204 9.32 -3.95 10.01
C LEU A 204 10.76 -3.81 9.49
N ARG A 205 11.66 -4.71 9.93
CA ARG A 205 13.05 -4.74 9.44
C ARG A 205 13.13 -5.01 7.95
N LEU A 206 12.33 -5.94 7.43
CA LEU A 206 12.26 -6.21 5.98
C LEU A 206 11.86 -4.96 5.19
N GLN A 207 10.94 -4.14 5.70
CA GLN A 207 10.55 -2.89 5.06
C GLN A 207 11.66 -1.84 5.03
N HIS A 208 12.58 -1.89 5.98
CA HIS A 208 13.68 -0.92 6.08
C HIS A 208 14.99 -1.41 5.46
N SER A 209 15.09 -2.69 5.11
CA SER A 209 16.27 -3.28 4.47
C SER A 209 16.22 -3.25 2.94
N LEU A 210 15.13 -2.77 2.37
CA LEU A 210 14.91 -2.60 0.93
C LEU A 210 15.28 -1.17 0.50
#